data_7c910508eb33f479e0e8b64be5cd669b
#
_entry.id   7c910508eb33f479e0e8b64be5cd669b
#
_cell.length_a   1.000
_cell.length_b   1.000
_cell.length_c   1.000
_cell.angle_alpha   90.00
_cell.angle_beta   90.00
_cell.angle_gamma   90.00
#
_symmetry.space_group_name_H-M   'P 1'
#
loop_
_entity.id
_entity.type
_entity.pdbx_description
1 polymer ?
#
loop_
_entity_poly.entity_id
_entity_poly.type
_entity_poly.pdbx_seq_one_letter_code
_entity_poly.pdbx_strand_id
1 'polypeptide(L)'
;MNIRSIITAALALLVSTACLGGVKQQKVMNNNGKALVVFFSHAGDNYSVGNIKVGNTKIVADYITELAGADQFEIVTHKYDGMAYQPLCDLAKEEQRKGELPPYEGSVDVSKYDTVFIGGPVWWGTYPQVMFTFFSKVDLNGKTVIPFTTHEGSGLGLCVRDVRKAYPKANVTGQFSIYGHDVRDGKARVEKWLKTLDY
;
A
#
# COMPACT_ATOMS: atom_id res chain seq x y z
N MET A 1 5.74 -72.69 47.85
CA MET A 1 4.56 -71.87 48.09
C MET A 1 5.05 -70.43 48.28
N ASN A 2 4.56 -69.48 47.50
CA ASN A 2 4.75 -68.06 47.54
C ASN A 2 6.10 -67.49 47.13
N ILE A 3 6.14 -67.18 45.86
CA ILE A 3 7.16 -66.42 45.15
C ILE A 3 6.81 -64.94 45.32
N ARG A 4 7.70 -64.16 45.86
CA ARG A 4 7.59 -62.68 45.83
C ARG A 4 8.54 -62.12 44.77
N SER A 5 7.97 -61.56 43.72
CA SER A 5 8.68 -60.83 42.67
C SER A 5 9.24 -59.54 43.23
N ILE A 6 10.53 -59.33 43.02
CA ILE A 6 11.19 -58.03 43.23
C ILE A 6 11.24 -57.34 41.88
N ILE A 7 10.56 -56.19 41.77
CA ILE A 7 10.60 -55.32 40.60
C ILE A 7 11.71 -54.30 40.83
N THR A 8 12.76 -54.42 40.06
CA THR A 8 13.86 -53.43 40.00
C THR A 8 13.47 -52.31 39.04
N ALA A 9 13.28 -51.13 39.59
CA ALA A 9 13.02 -49.93 38.76
C ALA A 9 14.35 -49.39 38.21
N ALA A 10 14.54 -49.46 36.90
CA ALA A 10 15.63 -48.81 36.22
C ALA A 10 15.20 -47.35 35.88
N LEU A 11 15.90 -46.39 36.49
CA LEU A 11 15.73 -44.96 36.23
C LEU A 11 16.45 -44.60 34.93
N ALA A 12 15.73 -44.48 33.83
CA ALA A 12 16.26 -44.00 32.58
C ALA A 12 16.28 -42.46 32.57
N LEU A 13 17.48 -41.90 32.57
CA LEU A 13 17.74 -40.47 32.43
C LEU A 13 17.47 -40.04 30.95
N LEU A 14 16.32 -39.47 30.70
CA LEU A 14 16.01 -38.85 29.37
C LEU A 14 16.67 -37.47 29.30
N VAL A 15 17.79 -37.40 28.58
CA VAL A 15 18.36 -36.13 28.12
C VAL A 15 17.46 -35.58 27.03
N SER A 16 16.64 -34.59 27.34
CA SER A 16 15.84 -33.89 26.38
C SER A 16 16.73 -32.87 25.62
N THR A 17 17.15 -33.22 24.42
CA THR A 17 17.68 -32.27 23.43
C THR A 17 16.56 -31.31 23.05
N ALA A 18 16.64 -30.09 23.56
CA ALA A 18 15.77 -29.00 23.11
C ALA A 18 16.12 -28.65 21.67
N CYS A 19 15.34 -29.16 20.71
CA CYS A 19 15.30 -28.62 19.36
C CYS A 19 14.80 -27.19 19.45
N LEU A 20 15.66 -26.22 19.14
CA LEU A 20 15.29 -24.87 18.79
C LEU A 20 14.50 -24.90 17.48
N GLY A 21 13.23 -25.28 17.58
CA GLY A 21 12.26 -25.11 16.51
C GLY A 21 12.01 -23.65 16.31
N GLY A 22 12.47 -23.10 15.17
CA GLY A 22 12.15 -21.75 14.76
C GLY A 22 10.63 -21.55 14.83
N VAL A 23 10.21 -20.57 15.63
CA VAL A 23 8.83 -20.12 15.69
C VAL A 23 8.49 -19.61 14.29
N LYS A 24 7.84 -20.43 13.48
CA LYS A 24 7.14 -19.95 12.28
C LYS A 24 6.10 -18.98 12.80
N GLN A 25 6.34 -17.68 12.60
CA GLN A 25 5.29 -16.68 12.78
C GLN A 25 4.09 -17.15 11.95
N GLN A 26 3.05 -17.61 12.63
CA GLN A 26 1.77 -17.82 11.99
C GLN A 26 1.33 -16.47 11.46
N LYS A 27 1.28 -16.35 10.12
CA LYS A 27 0.65 -15.22 9.44
C LYS A 27 -0.79 -15.17 9.98
N VAL A 28 -1.07 -14.17 10.82
CA VAL A 28 -2.45 -13.91 11.27
C VAL A 28 -3.24 -13.66 10.00
N MET A 29 -4.17 -14.55 9.68
CA MET A 29 -5.08 -14.34 8.56
C MET A 29 -5.97 -13.16 8.95
N ASN A 30 -5.74 -12.01 8.34
CA ASN A 30 -6.59 -10.86 8.51
C ASN A 30 -8.01 -11.20 8.04
N ASN A 31 -8.98 -10.97 8.90
CA ASN A 31 -10.41 -11.18 8.60
C ASN A 31 -10.97 -10.14 7.59
N ASN A 32 -10.13 -9.26 7.05
CA ASN A 32 -10.54 -8.12 6.21
C ASN A 32 -10.67 -8.44 4.72
N GLY A 33 -10.72 -9.72 4.34
CA GLY A 33 -10.81 -10.12 2.93
C GLY A 33 -9.48 -9.92 2.17
N LYS A 34 -9.52 -10.09 0.85
CA LYS A 34 -8.35 -9.90 0.01
C LYS A 34 -8.14 -8.43 -0.32
N ALA A 35 -6.93 -7.90 -0.08
CA ALA A 35 -6.59 -6.50 -0.32
C ALA A 35 -5.72 -6.31 -1.56
N LEU A 36 -5.89 -5.16 -2.22
CA LEU A 36 -5.09 -4.69 -3.36
C LEU A 36 -4.56 -3.30 -3.08
N VAL A 37 -3.30 -3.04 -3.39
CA VAL A 37 -2.70 -1.70 -3.42
C VAL A 37 -2.61 -1.22 -4.86
N VAL A 38 -3.39 -0.21 -5.21
CA VAL A 38 -3.34 0.48 -6.51
C VAL A 38 -2.67 1.82 -6.31
N PHE A 39 -1.66 2.15 -7.11
CA PHE A 39 -0.97 3.42 -6.93
C PHE A 39 -0.28 3.90 -8.20
N PHE A 40 -0.08 5.21 -8.28
CA PHE A 40 0.86 5.85 -9.19
C PHE A 40 2.05 6.39 -8.37
N SER A 41 3.23 6.29 -8.93
CA SER A 41 4.44 6.84 -8.32
C SER A 41 5.34 7.45 -9.37
N HIS A 42 6.01 8.57 -9.05
CA HIS A 42 6.95 9.24 -9.95
C HIS A 42 8.38 9.15 -9.40
N ALA A 43 9.26 8.55 -10.19
CA ALA A 43 10.72 8.63 -10.03
C ALA A 43 11.25 9.83 -10.84
N GLY A 44 12.49 10.23 -10.63
CA GLY A 44 13.09 11.39 -11.29
C GLY A 44 13.04 12.65 -10.40
N ASP A 45 12.93 13.82 -11.02
CA ASP A 45 12.96 15.08 -10.31
C ASP A 45 11.67 15.34 -9.54
N ASN A 46 11.80 15.48 -8.21
CA ASN A 46 10.69 15.72 -7.29
C ASN A 46 10.97 16.93 -6.39
N TYR A 47 9.91 17.61 -5.97
CA TYR A 47 10.02 18.72 -5.02
C TYR A 47 10.62 18.24 -3.69
N SER A 48 11.49 19.04 -3.10
CA SER A 48 12.14 18.82 -1.81
C SER A 48 13.13 17.66 -1.75
N VAL A 49 12.83 16.51 -2.37
CA VAL A 49 13.66 15.29 -2.31
C VAL A 49 14.65 15.17 -3.48
N GLY A 50 14.55 16.06 -4.48
CA GLY A 50 15.42 16.06 -5.66
C GLY A 50 15.17 14.87 -6.58
N ASN A 51 16.24 14.42 -7.27
CA ASN A 51 16.14 13.30 -8.22
C ASN A 51 16.24 11.97 -7.49
N ILE A 52 15.15 11.20 -7.52
CA ILE A 52 15.00 9.91 -6.83
C ILE A 52 14.82 8.76 -7.82
N LYS A 53 15.46 7.61 -7.57
CA LYS A 53 15.38 6.42 -8.42
C LYS A 53 14.09 5.64 -8.21
N VAL A 54 13.51 5.70 -7.03
CA VAL A 54 12.25 5.05 -6.65
C VAL A 54 11.33 6.12 -6.10
N GLY A 55 10.17 6.27 -6.69
CA GLY A 55 9.20 7.28 -6.28
C GLY A 55 8.67 7.04 -4.86
N ASN A 56 8.39 8.11 -4.14
CA ASN A 56 7.98 8.06 -2.74
C ASN A 56 6.72 7.22 -2.50
N THR A 57 5.74 7.32 -3.40
CA THR A 57 4.48 6.55 -3.28
C THR A 57 4.72 5.06 -3.43
N LYS A 58 5.65 4.64 -4.31
CA LYS A 58 6.05 3.23 -4.46
C LYS A 58 6.59 2.65 -3.15
N ILE A 59 7.42 3.40 -2.42
CA ILE A 59 7.96 2.96 -1.13
C ILE A 59 6.83 2.72 -0.12
N VAL A 60 5.85 3.62 -0.05
CA VAL A 60 4.68 3.45 0.84
C VAL A 60 3.82 2.27 0.40
N ALA A 61 3.59 2.11 -0.91
CA ALA A 61 2.84 0.99 -1.46
C ALA A 61 3.50 -0.35 -1.12
N ASP A 62 4.83 -0.43 -1.20
CA ASP A 62 5.59 -1.62 -0.82
C ASP A 62 5.44 -1.95 0.67
N TYR A 63 5.46 -0.95 1.55
CA TYR A 63 5.21 -1.17 2.97
C TYR A 63 3.80 -1.69 3.24
N ILE A 64 2.77 -1.11 2.58
CA ILE A 64 1.38 -1.60 2.72
C ILE A 64 1.27 -3.04 2.22
N THR A 65 1.84 -3.34 1.05
CA THR A 65 1.85 -4.68 0.46
C THR A 65 2.47 -5.72 1.39
N GLU A 66 3.64 -5.40 1.95
CA GLU A 66 4.35 -6.29 2.87
C GLU A 66 3.57 -6.50 4.19
N LEU A 67 3.11 -5.40 4.80
CA LEU A 67 2.52 -5.42 6.14
C LEU A 67 1.09 -5.95 6.14
N ALA A 68 0.28 -5.61 5.13
CA ALA A 68 -1.09 -6.08 4.99
C ALA A 68 -1.20 -7.42 4.24
N GLY A 69 -0.13 -7.89 3.59
CA GLY A 69 -0.16 -9.07 2.73
C GLY A 69 -1.05 -8.88 1.50
N ALA A 70 -1.12 -7.65 0.98
CA ALA A 70 -1.92 -7.27 -0.16
C ALA A 70 -1.24 -7.60 -1.49
N ASP A 71 -2.03 -7.75 -2.56
CA ASP A 71 -1.51 -7.72 -3.93
C ASP A 71 -1.23 -6.25 -4.33
N GLN A 72 -0.48 -6.02 -5.42
CA GLN A 72 -0.09 -4.69 -5.86
C GLN A 72 -0.34 -4.49 -7.35
N PHE A 73 -0.83 -3.31 -7.73
CA PHE A 73 -0.95 -2.85 -9.11
C PHE A 73 -0.43 -1.42 -9.22
N GLU A 74 0.68 -1.25 -9.92
CA GLU A 74 1.24 0.07 -10.23
C GLU A 74 0.63 0.62 -11.51
N ILE A 75 0.13 1.85 -11.46
CA ILE A 75 -0.35 2.60 -12.63
C ILE A 75 0.88 3.17 -13.32
N VAL A 76 1.34 2.51 -14.37
CA VAL A 76 2.53 2.90 -15.13
C VAL A 76 2.14 3.77 -16.32
N THR A 77 2.81 4.92 -16.45
CA THR A 77 2.73 5.78 -17.64
C THR A 77 4.10 6.37 -17.94
N HIS A 78 4.49 6.37 -19.20
CA HIS A 78 5.76 6.94 -19.66
C HIS A 78 5.67 8.44 -20.01
N LYS A 79 4.49 9.02 -19.82
CA LYS A 79 4.25 10.42 -20.17
C LYS A 79 5.14 11.42 -19.44
N TYR A 80 5.58 11.06 -18.23
CA TYR A 80 6.34 11.94 -17.35
C TYR A 80 7.82 11.57 -17.24
N ASP A 81 8.27 10.53 -17.94
CA ASP A 81 9.61 10.00 -17.82
C ASP A 81 10.67 11.01 -18.28
N GLY A 82 11.73 11.14 -17.48
CA GLY A 82 12.86 12.03 -17.81
C GLY A 82 12.57 13.52 -17.79
N MET A 83 11.37 13.93 -17.40
CA MET A 83 11.03 15.36 -17.31
C MET A 83 11.73 16.00 -16.11
N ALA A 84 12.27 17.21 -16.33
CA ALA A 84 12.70 18.06 -15.23
C ALA A 84 11.50 18.55 -14.41
N TYR A 85 11.73 18.93 -13.15
CA TYR A 85 10.65 19.25 -12.20
C TYR A 85 9.68 20.34 -12.73
N GLN A 86 10.20 21.50 -13.19
CA GLN A 86 9.32 22.60 -13.61
C GLN A 86 8.45 22.25 -14.83
N PRO A 87 8.99 21.69 -15.94
CA PRO A 87 8.17 21.21 -17.06
C PRO A 87 7.11 20.19 -16.65
N LEU A 88 7.43 19.28 -15.71
CA LEU A 88 6.45 18.35 -15.16
C LEU A 88 5.33 19.06 -14.42
N CYS A 89 5.65 20.05 -13.58
CA CYS A 89 4.64 20.85 -12.88
C CYS A 89 3.71 21.56 -13.83
N ASP A 90 4.25 22.17 -14.89
CA ASP A 90 3.46 22.90 -15.88
C ASP A 90 2.54 21.96 -16.67
N LEU A 91 3.05 20.80 -17.10
CA LEU A 91 2.26 19.77 -17.76
C LEU A 91 1.14 19.26 -16.84
N ALA A 92 1.45 18.89 -15.60
CA ALA A 92 0.46 18.37 -14.65
C ALA A 92 -0.65 19.40 -14.35
N LYS A 93 -0.29 20.70 -14.26
CA LYS A 93 -1.26 21.79 -14.08
C LYS A 93 -2.18 21.91 -15.28
N GLU A 94 -1.64 21.82 -16.49
CA GLU A 94 -2.41 21.91 -17.72
C GLU A 94 -3.34 20.71 -17.91
N GLU A 95 -2.87 19.49 -17.63
CA GLU A 95 -3.69 18.29 -17.62
C GLU A 95 -4.89 18.44 -16.68
N GLN A 96 -4.63 18.91 -15.45
CA GLN A 96 -5.70 19.13 -14.48
C GLN A 96 -6.70 20.17 -14.96
N ARG A 97 -6.21 21.30 -15.51
CA ARG A 97 -7.06 22.38 -16.02
C ARG A 97 -7.97 21.92 -17.16
N LYS A 98 -7.47 21.02 -18.03
CA LYS A 98 -8.20 20.47 -19.18
C LYS A 98 -9.03 19.24 -18.83
N GLY A 99 -8.80 18.61 -17.68
CA GLY A 99 -9.38 17.31 -17.32
C GLY A 99 -8.87 16.19 -18.25
N GLU A 100 -7.61 16.30 -18.70
CA GLU A 100 -6.99 15.26 -19.53
C GLU A 100 -6.89 13.94 -18.74
N LEU A 101 -7.02 12.83 -19.46
CA LEU A 101 -6.90 11.48 -18.90
C LEU A 101 -5.73 10.76 -19.57
N PRO A 102 -4.49 10.98 -19.10
CA PRO A 102 -3.30 10.33 -19.66
C PRO A 102 -3.43 8.81 -19.60
N PRO A 103 -3.04 8.07 -20.66
CA PRO A 103 -3.10 6.62 -20.65
C PRO A 103 -2.11 6.02 -19.66
N TYR A 104 -2.44 4.84 -19.16
CA TYR A 104 -1.55 3.98 -18.39
C TYR A 104 -1.53 2.56 -18.95
N GLU A 105 -0.51 1.79 -18.59
CA GLU A 105 -0.30 0.42 -19.05
C GLU A 105 -0.95 -0.61 -18.12
N GLY A 106 -1.34 -1.74 -18.70
CA GLY A 106 -1.88 -2.87 -17.99
C GLY A 106 -3.34 -2.73 -17.60
N SER A 107 -3.82 -3.74 -16.89
CA SER A 107 -5.17 -3.79 -16.33
C SER A 107 -5.16 -4.67 -15.09
N VAL A 108 -6.13 -4.49 -14.21
CA VAL A 108 -6.30 -5.29 -13.00
C VAL A 108 -7.75 -5.71 -12.84
N ASP A 109 -7.96 -6.99 -12.54
CA ASP A 109 -9.27 -7.50 -12.14
C ASP A 109 -9.47 -7.26 -10.64
N VAL A 110 -10.32 -6.29 -10.31
CA VAL A 110 -10.62 -5.92 -8.93
C VAL A 110 -11.73 -6.75 -8.29
N SER A 111 -12.38 -7.66 -9.03
CA SER A 111 -13.54 -8.42 -8.55
C SER A 111 -13.23 -9.29 -7.32
N LYS A 112 -12.00 -9.77 -7.21
CA LYS A 112 -11.52 -10.65 -6.14
C LYS A 112 -11.02 -9.95 -4.87
N TYR A 113 -11.14 -8.62 -4.80
CA TYR A 113 -10.67 -7.82 -3.66
C TYR A 113 -11.85 -7.14 -2.97
N ASP A 114 -11.84 -7.15 -1.65
CA ASP A 114 -12.83 -6.47 -0.82
C ASP A 114 -12.34 -5.07 -0.41
N THR A 115 -11.02 -4.93 -0.25
CA THR A 115 -10.37 -3.68 0.12
C THR A 115 -9.36 -3.26 -0.95
N VAL A 116 -9.40 -1.98 -1.32
CA VAL A 116 -8.44 -1.36 -2.24
C VAL A 116 -7.80 -0.15 -1.59
N PHE A 117 -6.51 -0.25 -1.31
CA PHE A 117 -5.69 0.92 -1.00
C PHE A 117 -5.41 1.67 -2.30
N ILE A 118 -5.67 2.97 -2.34
CA ILE A 118 -5.47 3.78 -3.54
C ILE A 118 -4.54 4.95 -3.25
N GLY A 119 -3.42 5.04 -3.97
CA GLY A 119 -2.35 5.97 -3.62
C GLY A 119 -1.69 6.70 -4.75
N GLY A 120 -1.15 7.88 -4.42
CA GLY A 120 -0.40 8.71 -5.37
C GLY A 120 0.25 9.91 -4.70
N PRO A 121 1.17 10.59 -5.40
CA PRO A 121 1.62 11.89 -4.96
C PRO A 121 0.50 12.92 -5.07
N VAL A 122 0.58 14.00 -4.30
CA VAL A 122 -0.34 15.13 -4.43
C VAL A 122 0.25 16.14 -5.40
N TRP A 123 -0.32 16.22 -6.61
CA TRP A 123 0.03 17.20 -7.62
C TRP A 123 -1.09 18.23 -7.76
N TRP A 124 -0.75 19.52 -7.62
CA TRP A 124 -1.73 20.61 -7.68
C TRP A 124 -2.99 20.39 -6.81
N GLY A 125 -2.77 19.85 -5.62
CA GLY A 125 -3.80 19.71 -4.59
C GLY A 125 -4.65 18.45 -4.68
N THR A 126 -4.43 17.56 -5.67
CA THR A 126 -5.11 16.26 -5.78
C THR A 126 -4.19 15.19 -6.38
N TYR A 127 -4.71 14.02 -6.73
CA TYR A 127 -3.97 13.01 -7.46
C TYR A 127 -3.61 13.48 -8.89
N PRO A 128 -2.51 12.99 -9.48
CA PRO A 128 -2.20 13.20 -10.91
C PRO A 128 -3.30 12.67 -11.82
N GLN A 129 -3.45 13.29 -13.01
CA GLN A 129 -4.55 12.98 -13.93
C GLN A 129 -4.57 11.51 -14.40
N VAL A 130 -3.43 10.82 -14.44
CA VAL A 130 -3.38 9.39 -14.74
C VAL A 130 -4.17 8.55 -13.73
N MET A 131 -4.30 8.98 -12.48
CA MET A 131 -5.15 8.32 -11.48
C MET A 131 -6.63 8.46 -11.84
N PHE A 132 -7.04 9.61 -12.38
CA PHE A 132 -8.41 9.81 -12.85
C PHE A 132 -8.72 8.95 -14.08
N THR A 133 -7.72 8.64 -14.90
CA THR A 133 -7.87 7.64 -15.96
C THR A 133 -8.19 6.27 -15.38
N PHE A 134 -7.51 5.86 -14.31
CA PHE A 134 -7.84 4.63 -13.59
C PHE A 134 -9.25 4.69 -13.02
N PHE A 135 -9.63 5.78 -12.35
CA PHE A 135 -10.98 5.96 -11.78
C PHE A 135 -12.09 5.86 -12.82
N SER A 136 -11.82 6.30 -14.06
CA SER A 136 -12.80 6.22 -15.15
C SER A 136 -12.97 4.82 -15.76
N LYS A 137 -11.98 3.95 -15.58
CA LYS A 137 -11.95 2.61 -16.22
C LYS A 137 -12.28 1.47 -15.26
N VAL A 138 -12.07 1.67 -13.95
CA VAL A 138 -12.19 0.59 -12.95
C VAL A 138 -13.23 0.97 -11.91
N ASP A 139 -14.24 0.13 -11.73
CA ASP A 139 -15.30 0.36 -10.74
C ASP A 139 -14.92 -0.25 -9.38
N LEU A 140 -14.85 0.60 -8.35
CA LEU A 140 -14.62 0.21 -6.96
C LEU A 140 -15.86 0.39 -6.07
N ASN A 141 -17.04 0.66 -6.64
CA ASN A 141 -18.28 0.74 -5.87
C ASN A 141 -18.55 -0.59 -5.14
N GLY A 142 -19.03 -0.48 -3.92
CA GLY A 142 -19.29 -1.65 -3.06
C GLY A 142 -18.06 -2.20 -2.31
N LYS A 143 -16.87 -1.65 -2.56
CA LYS A 143 -15.62 -2.03 -1.87
C LYS A 143 -15.27 -1.05 -0.75
N THR A 144 -14.41 -1.48 0.16
CA THR A 144 -13.70 -0.56 1.05
C THR A 144 -12.52 0.03 0.28
N VAL A 145 -12.47 1.37 0.20
CA VAL A 145 -11.40 2.10 -0.49
C VAL A 145 -10.66 2.97 0.52
N ILE A 146 -9.35 2.79 0.60
CA ILE A 146 -8.48 3.42 1.59
C ILE A 146 -7.46 4.31 0.88
N PRO A 147 -7.69 5.63 0.79
CA PRO A 147 -6.78 6.55 0.13
C PRO A 147 -5.49 6.76 0.91
N PHE A 148 -4.35 6.81 0.22
CA PHE A 148 -3.10 7.27 0.81
C PHE A 148 -2.35 8.22 -0.13
N THR A 149 -1.58 9.15 0.45
CA THR A 149 -0.84 10.14 -0.33
C THR A 149 0.58 10.31 0.16
N THR A 150 1.48 10.64 -0.77
CA THR A 150 2.78 11.24 -0.47
C THR A 150 2.78 12.70 -0.91
N HIS A 151 3.38 13.58 -0.12
CA HIS A 151 3.30 15.02 -0.35
C HIS A 151 4.50 15.75 0.25
N GLU A 152 4.64 17.05 -0.07
CA GLU A 152 5.59 17.96 0.57
C GLU A 152 4.84 19.18 1.15
N GLY A 153 3.82 18.92 2.01
CA GLY A 153 3.03 19.94 2.70
C GLY A 153 1.52 19.91 2.43
N SER A 154 1.06 19.24 1.37
CA SER A 154 -0.36 19.24 0.97
C SER A 154 -1.25 18.26 1.76
N GLY A 155 -0.65 17.34 2.54
CA GLY A 155 -1.39 16.29 3.22
C GLY A 155 -2.17 15.42 2.23
N LEU A 156 -3.46 15.22 2.50
CA LEU A 156 -4.37 14.50 1.62
C LEU A 156 -4.90 15.36 0.46
N GLY A 157 -4.76 16.69 0.54
CA GLY A 157 -5.35 17.59 -0.43
C GLY A 157 -6.84 17.27 -0.69
N LEU A 158 -7.22 17.21 -1.94
CA LEU A 158 -8.57 16.86 -2.40
C LEU A 158 -8.72 15.36 -2.75
N CYS A 159 -7.67 14.55 -2.58
CA CYS A 159 -7.63 13.16 -3.04
C CYS A 159 -8.80 12.31 -2.49
N VAL A 160 -9.10 12.42 -1.19
CA VAL A 160 -10.20 11.67 -0.57
C VAL A 160 -11.55 12.07 -1.15
N ARG A 161 -11.77 13.38 -1.36
CA ARG A 161 -12.99 13.91 -1.99
C ARG A 161 -13.15 13.35 -3.40
N ASP A 162 -12.08 13.31 -4.17
CA ASP A 162 -12.11 12.89 -5.57
C ASP A 162 -12.32 11.38 -5.70
N VAL A 163 -11.77 10.57 -4.79
CA VAL A 163 -12.10 9.14 -4.69
C VAL A 163 -13.57 8.93 -4.36
N ARG A 164 -14.14 9.68 -3.38
CA ARG A 164 -15.58 9.60 -3.05
C ARG A 164 -16.47 10.01 -4.21
N LYS A 165 -16.03 11.00 -5.01
CA LYS A 165 -16.75 11.41 -6.21
C LYS A 165 -16.72 10.33 -7.29
N ALA A 166 -15.58 9.67 -7.49
CA ALA A 166 -15.44 8.60 -8.46
C ALA A 166 -16.24 7.35 -8.07
N TYR A 167 -16.30 7.04 -6.77
CA TYR A 167 -16.90 5.82 -6.25
C TYR A 167 -17.93 6.13 -5.15
N PRO A 168 -19.11 6.68 -5.50
CA PRO A 168 -20.08 7.18 -4.52
C PRO A 168 -20.73 6.07 -3.68
N LYS A 169 -20.61 4.80 -4.08
CA LYS A 169 -21.11 3.62 -3.34
C LYS A 169 -20.00 2.82 -2.65
N ALA A 170 -18.75 3.30 -2.69
CA ALA A 170 -17.65 2.70 -1.96
C ALA A 170 -17.62 3.18 -0.49
N ASN A 171 -17.15 2.33 0.41
CA ASN A 171 -16.83 2.73 1.79
C ASN A 171 -15.44 3.37 1.80
N VAL A 172 -15.36 4.70 1.60
CA VAL A 172 -14.08 5.44 1.56
C VAL A 172 -13.72 5.88 2.98
N THR A 173 -12.71 5.23 3.56
CA THR A 173 -12.32 5.37 4.97
C THR A 173 -10.81 5.22 5.17
N GLY A 174 -10.34 5.40 6.41
CA GLY A 174 -9.00 5.00 6.85
C GLY A 174 -7.82 5.67 6.16
N GLN A 175 -8.00 6.89 5.63
CA GLN A 175 -6.99 7.59 4.83
C GLN A 175 -5.67 7.82 5.56
N PHE A 176 -4.56 7.89 4.80
CA PHE A 176 -3.21 8.13 5.29
C PHE A 176 -2.45 9.14 4.43
N SER A 177 -1.57 9.92 5.06
CA SER A 177 -0.64 10.78 4.33
C SER A 177 0.71 10.83 5.01
N ILE A 178 1.76 10.96 4.20
CA ILE A 178 3.14 11.04 4.69
C ILE A 178 3.96 11.99 3.82
N TYR A 179 4.86 12.75 4.45
CA TYR A 179 5.83 13.56 3.71
C TYR A 179 6.74 12.66 2.87
N GLY A 180 7.03 13.06 1.62
CA GLY A 180 7.89 12.32 0.73
C GLY A 180 9.31 12.15 1.28
N HIS A 181 9.85 13.18 1.94
CA HIS A 181 11.17 13.11 2.57
C HIS A 181 11.22 12.16 3.80
N ASP A 182 10.08 11.80 4.39
CA ASP A 182 9.97 10.87 5.53
C ASP A 182 9.75 9.41 5.13
N VAL A 183 9.44 9.12 3.86
CA VAL A 183 8.95 7.77 3.49
C VAL A 183 9.96 6.67 3.76
N ARG A 184 11.26 6.95 3.62
CA ARG A 184 12.33 5.94 3.81
C ARG A 184 12.37 5.40 5.24
N ASP A 185 12.04 6.25 6.22
CA ASP A 185 11.98 5.91 7.65
C ASP A 185 10.53 5.71 8.11
N GLY A 186 9.58 5.75 7.16
CA GLY A 186 8.14 5.79 7.41
C GLY A 186 7.47 4.45 7.71
N LYS A 187 8.18 3.31 7.60
CA LYS A 187 7.57 1.97 7.73
C LYS A 187 6.80 1.79 9.04
N ALA A 188 7.35 2.21 10.16
CA ALA A 188 6.69 2.13 11.46
C ALA A 188 5.41 2.99 11.56
N ARG A 189 5.36 4.13 10.84
CA ARG A 189 4.14 4.96 10.76
C ARG A 189 3.05 4.28 9.94
N VAL A 190 3.43 3.63 8.82
CA VAL A 190 2.51 2.84 7.99
C VAL A 190 1.98 1.64 8.79
N GLU A 191 2.83 0.92 9.51
CA GLU A 191 2.43 -0.19 10.37
C GLU A 191 1.44 0.27 11.46
N LYS A 192 1.74 1.36 12.15
CA LYS A 192 0.83 1.93 13.17
C LYS A 192 -0.52 2.30 12.57
N TRP A 193 -0.53 2.89 11.38
CA TRP A 193 -1.76 3.23 10.68
C TRP A 193 -2.55 1.97 10.29
N LEU A 194 -1.92 0.97 9.69
CA LEU A 194 -2.57 -0.28 9.28
C LEU A 194 -3.21 -0.99 10.47
N LYS A 195 -2.58 -0.99 11.65
CA LYS A 195 -3.17 -1.53 12.89
C LYS A 195 -4.47 -0.81 13.30
N THR A 196 -4.69 0.45 12.93
CA THR A 196 -5.96 1.16 13.17
C THR A 196 -7.07 0.70 12.23
N LEU A 197 -6.73 -0.07 11.20
CA LEU A 197 -7.61 -0.61 10.17
C LEU A 197 -7.77 -2.14 10.30
N ASP A 198 -7.28 -2.70 11.41
CA ASP A 198 -7.26 -4.14 11.70
C ASP A 198 -6.41 -4.97 10.68
N TYR A 199 -5.34 -4.37 10.13
CA TYR A 199 -4.31 -5.01 9.30
C TYR A 199 -3.02 -5.27 10.08
#